data_3129fb45429a1d4e1d46a3dd3af229e9
#
_entry.id   3129fb45429a1d4e1d46a3dd3af229e9
#
_cell.length_a   1.000
_cell.length_b   1.000
_cell.length_c   1.000
_cell.angle_alpha   90.00
_cell.angle_beta   90.00
_cell.angle_gamma   90.00
#
_symmetry.space_group_name_H-M   'P 1'
#
loop_
_entity.id
_entity.type
_entity.pdbx_description
1 polymer ?
#
loop_
_entity_poly.entity_id
_entity_poly.type
_entity_poly.pdbx_seq_one_letter_code
_entity_poly.pdbx_strand_id
1 'polypeptide(L)'
;METEDIGWFKKYAPWVIPISLCIWILTIIVYTPVYQNAAYGVKSWFTSTLNSREVIVRNMDKQVQSSKTNIALLKSKLNDLMPEKPYILINTTENRFVLRDAKDTIRTGVCSTGKDEILIYPDGTRKPFKTPKGMFAVQLKRRDPVWTKPDWAFIEEGLKPPSARSSERYDEATLGAYALNIGDGYMLHGTLYQRFLGLPVTHGCVRLGDADLEVIFKTLDKGAKVFIY
;
A
#
# COMPACT_ATOMS: atom_id res chain seq x y z
N MET A 1 45.52 -9.47 -85.62
CA MET A 1 45.58 -10.08 -84.35
C MET A 1 44.14 -10.29 -83.86
N GLU A 2 43.48 -11.19 -84.60
CA GLU A 2 42.04 -11.49 -84.32
C GLU A 2 41.62 -12.68 -85.12
N THR A 3 41.74 -13.92 -84.60
CA THR A 3 40.94 -15.04 -85.11
C THR A 3 41.23 -16.38 -84.36
N GLU A 4 42.06 -16.38 -83.29
CA GLU A 4 42.34 -17.65 -82.60
C GLU A 4 41.32 -18.00 -81.49
N ASP A 5 40.56 -17.04 -80.98
CA ASP A 5 39.61 -17.30 -79.84
C ASP A 5 38.31 -18.02 -80.26
N ILE A 6 37.91 -17.92 -81.54
CA ILE A 6 36.67 -18.54 -81.99
C ILE A 6 36.80 -20.07 -82.18
N GLY A 7 38.04 -20.52 -82.46
CA GLY A 7 38.34 -21.97 -82.66
C GLY A 7 38.15 -22.83 -81.37
N TRP A 8 38.55 -22.33 -80.24
CA TRP A 8 38.39 -23.00 -78.97
C TRP A 8 36.92 -23.15 -78.53
N PHE A 9 36.14 -22.10 -78.67
CA PHE A 9 34.71 -22.09 -78.33
C PHE A 9 33.91 -23.08 -79.20
N LYS A 10 34.15 -23.16 -80.53
CA LYS A 10 33.53 -24.15 -81.41
C LYS A 10 33.89 -25.59 -81.07
N LYS A 11 35.08 -25.83 -80.59
CA LYS A 11 35.57 -27.19 -80.27
C LYS A 11 35.03 -27.71 -78.94
N TYR A 12 34.87 -26.87 -77.97
CA TYR A 12 34.52 -27.30 -76.63
C TYR A 12 33.10 -26.91 -76.14
N ALA A 13 32.47 -25.92 -76.77
CA ALA A 13 31.09 -25.50 -76.41
C ALA A 13 30.08 -26.65 -76.44
N PRO A 14 30.13 -27.61 -77.40
CA PRO A 14 29.16 -28.71 -77.35
C PRO A 14 29.25 -29.62 -76.12
N TRP A 15 30.37 -29.60 -75.41
CA TRP A 15 30.59 -30.40 -74.20
C TRP A 15 30.53 -29.58 -72.93
N VAL A 16 31.00 -28.37 -72.98
CA VAL A 16 31.03 -27.45 -71.80
C VAL A 16 29.61 -27.02 -71.37
N ILE A 17 28.78 -26.71 -72.39
CA ILE A 17 27.40 -26.28 -72.09
C ILE A 17 26.56 -27.39 -71.41
N PRO A 18 26.49 -28.64 -71.94
CA PRO A 18 25.73 -29.69 -71.29
C PRO A 18 26.30 -30.08 -69.96
N ILE A 19 27.63 -30.11 -69.73
CA ILE A 19 28.28 -30.42 -68.50
C ILE A 19 27.93 -29.37 -67.40
N SER A 20 28.00 -28.06 -67.73
CA SER A 20 27.66 -27.00 -66.83
C SER A 20 26.18 -27.05 -66.44
N LEU A 21 25.30 -27.35 -67.39
CA LEU A 21 23.87 -27.51 -67.15
C LEU A 21 23.57 -28.71 -66.21
N CYS A 22 24.27 -29.86 -66.45
CA CYS A 22 24.16 -31.01 -65.57
C CYS A 22 24.64 -30.73 -64.14
N ILE A 23 25.73 -29.99 -64.00
CA ILE A 23 26.23 -29.55 -62.67
C ILE A 23 25.21 -28.63 -62.00
N TRP A 24 24.60 -27.70 -62.75
CA TRP A 24 23.59 -26.79 -62.21
C TRP A 24 22.32 -27.55 -61.82
N ILE A 25 21.86 -28.49 -62.59
CA ILE A 25 20.71 -29.35 -62.24
C ILE A 25 21.03 -30.21 -60.99
N LEU A 26 22.23 -30.81 -60.92
CA LEU A 26 22.65 -31.59 -59.77
C LEU A 26 22.71 -30.69 -58.46
N THR A 27 23.22 -29.47 -58.59
CA THR A 27 23.22 -28.56 -57.45
C THR A 27 21.79 -28.20 -56.99
N ILE A 28 20.87 -27.97 -57.91
CA ILE A 28 19.46 -27.71 -57.58
C ILE A 28 18.86 -28.94 -56.90
N ILE A 29 19.05 -30.15 -57.40
CA ILE A 29 18.50 -31.39 -56.83
C ILE A 29 19.04 -31.66 -55.42
N VAL A 30 20.32 -31.40 -55.20
CA VAL A 30 20.97 -31.66 -53.88
C VAL A 30 20.62 -30.60 -52.86
N TYR A 31 20.59 -29.33 -53.24
CA TYR A 31 20.39 -28.24 -52.29
C TYR A 31 18.92 -27.89 -52.03
N THR A 32 18.00 -28.18 -52.99
CA THR A 32 16.58 -27.87 -52.79
C THR A 32 15.98 -28.52 -51.57
N PRO A 33 16.22 -29.81 -51.25
CA PRO A 33 15.73 -30.44 -50.02
C PRO A 33 16.30 -29.79 -48.76
N VAL A 34 17.56 -29.38 -48.80
CA VAL A 34 18.24 -28.74 -47.67
C VAL A 34 17.59 -27.37 -47.38
N TYR A 35 17.36 -26.58 -48.38
CA TYR A 35 16.67 -25.27 -48.24
C TYR A 35 15.23 -25.43 -47.81
N GLN A 36 14.48 -26.42 -48.33
CA GLN A 36 13.12 -26.69 -47.92
C GLN A 36 13.05 -27.11 -46.44
N ASN A 37 13.90 -28.03 -46.00
CA ASN A 37 13.95 -28.45 -44.59
C ASN A 37 14.33 -27.30 -43.67
N ALA A 38 15.28 -26.47 -44.01
CA ALA A 38 15.65 -25.27 -43.25
C ALA A 38 14.48 -24.29 -43.18
N ALA A 39 13.79 -24.03 -44.27
CA ALA A 39 12.63 -23.15 -44.32
C ALA A 39 11.44 -23.69 -43.46
N TYR A 40 11.20 -25.01 -43.51
CA TYR A 40 10.20 -25.67 -42.66
C TYR A 40 10.57 -25.57 -41.16
N GLY A 41 11.84 -25.77 -40.82
CA GLY A 41 12.34 -25.62 -39.47
C GLY A 41 12.15 -24.23 -38.89
N VAL A 42 12.52 -23.20 -39.68
CA VAL A 42 12.34 -21.79 -39.29
C VAL A 42 10.85 -21.45 -39.14
N LYS A 43 9.99 -21.86 -40.07
CA LYS A 43 8.56 -21.62 -40.04
C LYS A 43 7.92 -22.31 -38.81
N SER A 44 8.28 -23.55 -38.55
CA SER A 44 7.79 -24.32 -37.39
C SER A 44 8.21 -23.67 -36.06
N TRP A 45 9.47 -23.25 -35.94
CA TRP A 45 9.98 -22.54 -34.77
C TRP A 45 9.24 -21.21 -34.55
N PHE A 46 9.03 -20.45 -35.61
CA PHE A 46 8.36 -19.14 -35.54
C PHE A 46 6.88 -19.30 -35.11
N THR A 47 6.16 -20.24 -35.72
CA THR A 47 4.75 -20.53 -35.35
C THR A 47 4.63 -21.06 -33.93
N SER A 48 5.53 -21.92 -33.48
CA SER A 48 5.56 -22.40 -32.10
C SER A 48 5.79 -21.28 -31.09
N THR A 49 6.72 -20.35 -31.41
CA THR A 49 7.02 -19.20 -30.55
C THR A 49 5.85 -18.22 -30.47
N LEU A 50 5.17 -17.96 -31.60
CA LEU A 50 3.99 -17.11 -31.64
C LEU A 50 2.83 -17.70 -30.81
N ASN A 51 2.54 -19.00 -31.00
CA ASN A 51 1.50 -19.69 -30.26
C ASN A 51 1.78 -19.68 -28.74
N SER A 52 3.06 -19.87 -28.35
CA SER A 52 3.44 -19.81 -26.93
C SER A 52 3.20 -18.41 -26.34
N ARG A 53 3.52 -17.35 -27.08
CA ARG A 53 3.27 -15.97 -26.67
C ARG A 53 1.76 -15.68 -26.54
N GLU A 54 0.96 -16.13 -27.49
CA GLU A 54 -0.51 -15.97 -27.40
C GLU A 54 -1.11 -16.67 -26.19
N VAL A 55 -0.65 -17.88 -25.87
CA VAL A 55 -1.09 -18.62 -24.68
C VAL A 55 -0.71 -17.87 -23.40
N ILE A 56 0.52 -17.33 -23.32
CA ILE A 56 0.97 -16.53 -22.18
C ILE A 56 0.08 -15.27 -22.03
N VAL A 57 -0.14 -14.54 -23.11
CA VAL A 57 -0.98 -13.32 -23.07
C VAL A 57 -2.40 -13.65 -22.63
N ARG A 58 -3.03 -14.68 -23.17
CA ARG A 58 -4.37 -15.12 -22.75
C ARG A 58 -4.43 -15.50 -21.28
N ASN A 59 -3.40 -16.17 -20.77
CA ASN A 59 -3.34 -16.54 -19.36
C ASN A 59 -3.16 -15.31 -18.47
N MET A 60 -2.33 -14.36 -18.87
CA MET A 60 -2.18 -13.08 -18.17
C MET A 60 -3.50 -12.29 -18.16
N ASP A 61 -4.19 -12.20 -19.29
CA ASP A 61 -5.49 -11.52 -19.38
C ASP A 61 -6.54 -12.17 -18.46
N LYS A 62 -6.59 -13.50 -18.41
CA LYS A 62 -7.46 -14.22 -17.46
C LYS A 62 -7.12 -13.91 -16.01
N GLN A 63 -5.83 -13.87 -15.64
CA GLN A 63 -5.40 -13.53 -14.29
C GLN A 63 -5.74 -12.08 -13.94
N VAL A 64 -5.51 -11.15 -14.86
CA VAL A 64 -5.88 -9.73 -14.69
C VAL A 64 -7.40 -9.59 -14.50
N GLN A 65 -8.19 -10.28 -15.30
CA GLN A 65 -9.65 -10.21 -15.18
C GLN A 65 -10.15 -10.84 -13.88
N SER A 66 -9.60 -11.99 -13.48
CA SER A 66 -9.90 -12.61 -12.18
C SER A 66 -9.53 -11.68 -11.01
N SER A 67 -8.36 -11.06 -11.07
CA SER A 67 -7.94 -10.09 -10.04
C SER A 67 -8.87 -8.87 -9.97
N LYS A 68 -9.29 -8.33 -11.11
CA LYS A 68 -10.27 -7.22 -11.17
C LYS A 68 -11.60 -7.61 -10.53
N THR A 69 -12.09 -8.82 -10.82
CA THR A 69 -13.35 -9.34 -10.24
C THR A 69 -13.22 -9.50 -8.71
N ASN A 70 -12.10 -10.05 -8.24
CA ASN A 70 -11.84 -10.19 -6.80
C ASN A 70 -11.74 -8.84 -6.09
N ILE A 71 -11.08 -7.86 -6.71
CA ILE A 71 -11.02 -6.49 -6.17
C ILE A 71 -12.43 -5.87 -6.08
N ALA A 72 -13.26 -6.03 -7.11
CA ALA A 72 -14.63 -5.53 -7.10
C ALA A 72 -15.47 -6.19 -5.99
N LEU A 73 -15.34 -7.51 -5.83
CA LEU A 73 -16.02 -8.25 -4.76
C LEU A 73 -15.56 -7.80 -3.36
N LEU A 74 -14.23 -7.64 -3.17
CA LEU A 74 -13.68 -7.18 -1.89
C LEU A 74 -14.12 -5.75 -1.57
N LYS A 75 -14.17 -4.86 -2.58
CA LYS A 75 -14.70 -3.49 -2.42
C LYS A 75 -16.17 -3.50 -2.03
N SER A 76 -17.00 -4.36 -2.64
CA SER A 76 -18.40 -4.49 -2.25
C SER A 76 -18.54 -4.95 -0.81
N LYS A 77 -17.84 -6.03 -0.42
CA LYS A 77 -17.85 -6.52 0.97
C LYS A 77 -17.36 -5.45 1.97
N LEU A 78 -16.33 -4.69 1.61
CA LEU A 78 -15.84 -3.60 2.44
C LEU A 78 -16.90 -2.51 2.61
N ASN A 79 -17.60 -2.13 1.52
CA ASN A 79 -18.70 -1.16 1.60
C ASN A 79 -19.84 -1.63 2.50
N ASP A 80 -20.16 -2.91 2.48
CA ASP A 80 -21.21 -3.49 3.34
C ASP A 80 -20.83 -3.51 4.83
N LEU A 81 -19.51 -3.51 5.11
CA LEU A 81 -18.97 -3.45 6.47
C LEU A 81 -18.72 -2.02 6.98
N MET A 82 -18.79 -1.02 6.10
CA MET A 82 -18.58 0.38 6.50
C MET A 82 -19.72 0.87 7.39
N PRO A 83 -19.39 1.64 8.45
CA PRO A 83 -20.42 2.28 9.25
C PRO A 83 -21.28 3.22 8.41
N GLU A 84 -22.59 3.21 8.63
CA GLU A 84 -23.53 4.16 8.02
C GLU A 84 -23.41 5.58 8.60
N LYS A 85 -22.89 5.66 9.84
CA LYS A 85 -22.67 6.93 10.56
C LYS A 85 -21.23 7.38 10.43
N PRO A 86 -20.95 8.67 10.64
CA PRO A 86 -19.57 9.17 10.63
C PRO A 86 -18.64 8.39 11.55
N TYR A 87 -17.42 8.15 11.10
CA TYR A 87 -16.38 7.41 11.80
C TYR A 87 -14.99 7.97 11.50
N ILE A 88 -14.02 7.63 12.34
CA ILE A 88 -12.62 8.03 12.15
C ILE A 88 -11.71 6.81 12.02
N LEU A 89 -10.75 6.92 11.11
CA LEU A 89 -9.64 5.99 10.91
C LEU A 89 -8.35 6.66 11.41
N ILE A 90 -7.56 5.96 12.19
CA ILE A 90 -6.27 6.45 12.73
C ILE A 90 -5.18 5.46 12.34
N ASN A 91 -4.24 5.94 11.53
CA ASN A 91 -3.03 5.22 11.15
C ASN A 91 -1.91 5.58 12.13
N THR A 92 -1.54 4.65 13.02
CA THR A 92 -0.50 4.87 14.03
C THR A 92 0.91 4.84 13.45
N THR A 93 1.10 4.22 12.29
CA THR A 93 2.40 4.15 11.62
C THR A 93 2.76 5.47 10.95
N GLU A 94 1.77 6.11 10.31
CA GLU A 94 1.96 7.39 9.62
C GLU A 94 1.59 8.60 10.49
N ASN A 95 1.03 8.38 11.67
CA ASN A 95 0.48 9.42 12.54
C ASN A 95 -0.52 10.34 11.82
N ARG A 96 -1.47 9.72 11.11
CA ARG A 96 -2.50 10.40 10.31
C ARG A 96 -3.88 9.90 10.66
N PHE A 97 -4.88 10.75 10.44
CA PHE A 97 -6.27 10.36 10.56
C PHE A 97 -7.06 10.66 9.27
N VAL A 98 -8.18 9.94 9.12
CA VAL A 98 -9.20 10.17 8.10
C VAL A 98 -10.56 10.13 8.79
N LEU A 99 -11.28 11.25 8.78
CA LEU A 99 -12.67 11.35 9.21
C LEU A 99 -13.58 11.12 8.01
N ARG A 100 -14.52 10.21 8.12
CA ARG A 100 -15.43 9.84 7.03
C ARG A 100 -16.89 9.89 7.46
N ASP A 101 -17.75 10.17 6.49
CA ASP A 101 -19.19 9.97 6.57
C ASP A 101 -19.59 8.97 5.46
N ALA A 102 -20.09 7.80 5.86
CA ALA A 102 -20.38 6.71 4.93
C ALA A 102 -19.24 6.52 3.91
N LYS A 103 -19.41 6.97 2.66
CA LYS A 103 -18.44 6.81 1.56
C LYS A 103 -17.52 8.00 1.37
N ASP A 104 -17.86 9.15 1.95
CA ASP A 104 -17.14 10.39 1.71
C ASP A 104 -16.09 10.68 2.77
N THR A 105 -15.00 11.32 2.37
CA THR A 105 -14.00 11.83 3.27
C THR A 105 -14.34 13.27 3.65
N ILE A 106 -14.60 13.49 4.94
CA ILE A 106 -14.90 14.83 5.48
C ILE A 106 -13.61 15.60 5.75
N ARG A 107 -12.63 14.92 6.37
CA ARG A 107 -11.39 15.56 6.81
C ARG A 107 -10.24 14.54 6.87
N THR A 108 -9.04 15.02 6.55
CA THR A 108 -7.79 14.28 6.76
C THR A 108 -6.77 15.21 7.42
N GLY A 109 -5.89 14.65 8.20
CA GLY A 109 -4.84 15.44 8.84
C GLY A 109 -3.80 14.58 9.55
N VAL A 110 -2.92 15.25 10.26
CA VAL A 110 -1.90 14.63 11.11
C VAL A 110 -2.43 14.49 12.53
N CYS A 111 -2.01 13.45 13.21
CA CYS A 111 -2.26 13.24 14.63
C CYS A 111 -0.97 12.78 15.30
N SER A 112 -0.93 12.73 16.63
CA SER A 112 0.16 12.10 17.36
C SER A 112 -0.37 10.91 18.15
N THR A 113 0.40 9.82 18.14
CA THR A 113 0.06 8.55 18.80
C THR A 113 1.12 8.16 19.83
N GLY A 114 0.96 7.02 20.48
CA GLY A 114 1.85 6.51 21.52
C GLY A 114 3.29 6.34 21.03
N LYS A 115 4.24 6.70 21.88
CA LYS A 115 5.69 6.65 21.60
C LYS A 115 6.31 5.25 21.63
N ASP A 116 5.50 4.23 21.95
CA ASP A 116 5.90 2.82 22.02
C ASP A 116 7.04 2.52 23.03
N GLU A 117 7.15 3.35 24.06
CA GLU A 117 8.07 3.19 25.19
C GLU A 117 7.40 2.47 26.36
N ILE A 118 8.21 1.95 27.27
CA ILE A 118 7.73 1.27 28.48
C ILE A 118 8.23 2.05 29.70
N LEU A 119 7.31 2.57 30.50
CA LEU A 119 7.61 3.08 31.81
C LEU A 119 7.73 1.91 32.79
N ILE A 120 8.83 1.87 33.56
CA ILE A 120 9.05 0.90 34.64
C ILE A 120 8.80 1.62 35.95
N TYR A 121 7.82 1.12 36.72
CA TYR A 121 7.50 1.64 38.03
C TYR A 121 8.55 1.19 39.08
N PRO A 122 8.64 1.89 40.23
CA PRO A 122 9.56 1.50 41.32
C PRO A 122 9.33 0.08 41.84
N ASP A 123 8.13 -0.46 41.74
CA ASP A 123 7.76 -1.83 42.14
C ASP A 123 8.05 -2.88 41.05
N GLY A 124 8.66 -2.47 39.89
CA GLY A 124 8.93 -3.32 38.74
C GLY A 124 7.77 -3.48 37.77
N THR A 125 6.58 -2.95 38.07
CA THR A 125 5.44 -2.95 37.15
C THR A 125 5.79 -2.20 35.87
N ARG A 126 5.32 -2.69 34.71
CA ARG A 126 5.62 -2.13 33.40
C ARG A 126 4.36 -1.56 32.76
N LYS A 127 4.41 -0.31 32.31
CA LYS A 127 3.32 0.36 31.59
C LYS A 127 3.78 0.73 30.18
N PRO A 128 3.21 0.10 29.14
CA PRO A 128 3.50 0.52 27.76
C PRO A 128 2.77 1.82 27.40
N PHE A 129 3.45 2.70 26.73
CA PHE A 129 2.90 3.95 26.18
C PHE A 129 2.59 3.77 24.69
N LYS A 130 1.64 2.92 24.42
CA LYS A 130 1.22 2.54 23.06
C LYS A 130 -0.23 2.87 22.82
N THR A 131 -0.54 3.42 21.66
CA THR A 131 -1.93 3.58 21.21
C THR A 131 -2.48 2.19 20.85
N PRO A 132 -3.60 1.77 21.47
CA PRO A 132 -4.15 0.44 21.21
C PRO A 132 -4.71 0.36 19.80
N LYS A 133 -4.46 -0.75 19.13
CA LYS A 133 -5.01 -1.04 17.80
C LYS A 133 -6.33 -1.81 17.94
N GLY A 134 -7.27 -1.53 17.03
CA GLY A 134 -8.58 -2.19 17.04
C GLY A 134 -9.73 -1.26 16.68
N MET A 135 -10.93 -1.73 16.98
CA MET A 135 -12.16 -0.98 16.79
C MET A 135 -12.70 -0.53 18.15
N PHE A 136 -12.82 0.78 18.30
CA PHE A 136 -13.36 1.44 19.49
C PHE A 136 -14.64 2.19 19.14
N ALA A 137 -15.28 2.77 20.15
CA ALA A 137 -16.41 3.66 19.98
C ALA A 137 -16.29 4.87 20.91
N VAL A 138 -16.76 6.03 20.45
CA VAL A 138 -16.85 7.23 21.28
C VAL A 138 -17.84 6.97 22.43
N GLN A 139 -17.33 6.94 23.66
CA GLN A 139 -18.15 6.69 24.85
C GLN A 139 -18.67 7.98 25.48
N LEU A 140 -17.82 9.02 25.48
CA LEU A 140 -18.11 10.29 26.11
C LEU A 140 -17.42 11.42 25.36
N LYS A 141 -18.11 12.55 25.23
CA LYS A 141 -17.59 13.79 24.65
C LYS A 141 -17.56 14.88 25.73
N ARG A 142 -16.46 15.61 25.83
CA ARG A 142 -16.30 16.70 26.80
C ARG A 142 -15.78 17.95 26.08
N ARG A 143 -16.34 19.09 26.46
CA ARG A 143 -15.78 20.43 26.19
C ARG A 143 -14.97 20.85 27.39
N ASP A 144 -13.92 21.59 27.18
CA ASP A 144 -13.02 22.11 28.23
C ASP A 144 -12.67 20.99 29.25
N PRO A 145 -12.10 19.86 28.77
CA PRO A 145 -11.87 18.69 29.61
C PRO A 145 -10.75 18.95 30.60
N VAL A 146 -10.96 18.62 31.86
CA VAL A 146 -9.91 18.60 32.88
C VAL A 146 -9.24 17.22 32.87
N TRP A 147 -7.93 17.19 32.70
CA TRP A 147 -7.14 15.96 32.79
C TRP A 147 -6.84 15.63 34.24
N THR A 148 -7.31 14.49 34.70
CA THR A 148 -6.87 13.96 35.98
C THR A 148 -5.61 13.13 35.76
N LYS A 149 -4.46 13.66 36.17
CA LYS A 149 -3.13 13.04 36.03
C LYS A 149 -3.10 11.71 36.79
N PRO A 150 -2.86 10.58 36.11
CA PRO A 150 -2.67 9.30 36.77
C PRO A 150 -1.28 9.22 37.42
N ASP A 151 -1.05 8.22 38.25
CA ASP A 151 0.22 8.05 38.98
C ASP A 151 1.43 7.99 38.08
N TRP A 152 1.31 7.36 36.88
CA TRP A 152 2.39 7.26 35.95
C TRP A 152 2.92 8.61 35.44
N ALA A 153 2.07 9.64 35.39
CA ALA A 153 2.49 10.98 34.94
C ALA A 153 3.48 11.62 35.92
N PHE A 154 3.32 11.37 37.22
CA PHE A 154 4.25 11.81 38.26
C PHE A 154 5.51 10.95 38.30
N ILE A 155 5.36 9.64 38.17
CA ILE A 155 6.48 8.69 38.19
C ILE A 155 7.44 8.91 37.01
N GLU A 156 6.91 9.21 35.82
CA GLU A 156 7.71 9.53 34.64
C GLU A 156 8.59 10.78 34.88
N GLU A 157 8.08 11.75 35.63
CA GLU A 157 8.81 12.96 36.02
C GLU A 157 9.73 12.72 37.25
N GLY A 158 9.83 11.50 37.75
CA GLY A 158 10.62 11.17 38.95
C GLY A 158 10.00 11.66 40.23
N LEU A 159 8.70 12.02 40.26
CA LEU A 159 7.98 12.54 41.38
C LEU A 159 7.17 11.43 42.06
N LYS A 160 6.91 11.59 43.35
CA LYS A 160 5.99 10.73 44.08
C LYS A 160 4.54 11.16 43.78
N PRO A 161 3.66 10.23 43.36
CA PRO A 161 2.26 10.55 43.11
C PRO A 161 1.59 11.15 44.36
N PRO A 162 0.92 12.30 44.24
CA PRO A 162 0.18 12.88 45.37
C PRO A 162 -1.09 12.09 45.63
N SER A 163 -1.80 12.39 46.76
CA SER A 163 -3.07 11.75 47.08
C SER A 163 -4.09 11.89 45.94
N ALA A 164 -5.03 10.96 45.84
CA ALA A 164 -6.04 10.93 44.77
C ALA A 164 -6.91 12.21 44.68
N ARG A 165 -7.01 12.97 45.76
CA ARG A 165 -7.80 14.21 45.82
C ARG A 165 -6.95 15.48 45.76
N SER A 166 -5.64 15.36 45.57
CA SER A 166 -4.76 16.55 45.44
C SER A 166 -5.11 17.37 44.22
N SER A 167 -5.10 18.69 44.37
CA SER A 167 -5.28 19.65 43.27
C SER A 167 -4.18 19.52 42.19
N GLU A 168 -2.98 19.06 42.55
CA GLU A 168 -1.87 18.83 41.63
C GLU A 168 -2.18 17.80 40.52
N ARG A 169 -3.21 16.96 40.74
CA ARG A 169 -3.64 16.01 39.71
C ARG A 169 -4.49 16.59 38.61
N TYR A 170 -4.99 17.79 38.74
CA TYR A 170 -5.92 18.38 37.77
C TYR A 170 -5.20 19.37 36.88
N ASP A 171 -5.36 19.17 35.56
CA ASP A 171 -4.76 19.99 34.53
C ASP A 171 -5.85 20.35 33.51
N GLU A 172 -6.15 21.64 33.39
CA GLU A 172 -7.21 22.18 32.54
C GLU A 172 -6.72 22.50 31.10
N ALA A 173 -5.41 22.46 30.87
CA ALA A 173 -4.81 22.95 29.63
C ALA A 173 -4.36 21.82 28.67
N THR A 174 -3.85 20.71 29.21
CA THR A 174 -3.14 19.68 28.43
C THR A 174 -4.01 19.03 27.35
N LEU A 175 -5.33 18.87 27.61
CA LEU A 175 -6.22 18.16 26.69
C LEU A 175 -6.82 19.04 25.59
N GLY A 176 -6.59 20.36 25.62
CA GLY A 176 -7.20 21.31 24.68
C GLY A 176 -8.71 21.48 24.89
N ALA A 177 -9.41 22.09 23.93
CA ALA A 177 -10.80 22.48 24.05
C ALA A 177 -11.81 21.32 24.02
N TYR A 178 -11.42 20.15 23.51
CA TYR A 178 -12.31 19.01 23.32
C TYR A 178 -11.61 17.69 23.66
N ALA A 179 -12.38 16.73 24.18
CA ALA A 179 -11.95 15.33 24.31
C ALA A 179 -13.09 14.38 23.97
N LEU A 180 -12.76 13.29 23.24
CA LEU A 180 -13.63 12.15 22.96
C LEU A 180 -13.01 10.92 23.64
N ASN A 181 -13.66 10.40 24.66
CA ASN A 181 -13.22 9.17 25.35
C ASN A 181 -13.63 7.96 24.51
N ILE A 182 -12.70 7.01 24.32
CA ILE A 182 -12.91 5.80 23.51
C ILE A 182 -12.80 4.50 24.31
N GLY A 183 -12.67 4.61 25.63
CA GLY A 183 -12.55 3.49 26.55
C GLY A 183 -11.14 3.31 27.11
N ASP A 184 -11.03 2.57 28.20
CA ASP A 184 -9.77 2.17 28.86
C ASP A 184 -8.81 3.33 29.17
N GLY A 185 -9.37 4.52 29.39
CA GLY A 185 -8.60 5.75 29.65
C GLY A 185 -8.00 6.40 28.39
N TYR A 186 -8.25 5.87 27.20
CA TYR A 186 -7.79 6.46 25.95
C TYR A 186 -8.77 7.50 25.42
N MET A 187 -8.21 8.54 24.81
CA MET A 187 -8.97 9.67 24.29
C MET A 187 -8.41 10.16 22.95
N LEU A 188 -9.28 10.75 22.13
CA LEU A 188 -8.92 11.71 21.09
C LEU A 188 -9.06 13.09 21.71
N HIS A 189 -8.00 13.90 21.76
CA HIS A 189 -8.01 15.19 22.42
C HIS A 189 -7.05 16.19 21.74
N GLY A 190 -7.09 17.43 22.16
CA GLY A 190 -6.19 18.48 21.70
C GLY A 190 -4.79 18.41 22.27
N THR A 191 -4.00 19.44 22.04
CA THR A 191 -2.65 19.55 22.60
C THR A 191 -2.20 21.00 22.66
N LEU A 192 -1.50 21.35 23.72
CA LEU A 192 -0.74 22.59 23.81
C LEU A 192 0.46 22.60 22.85
N TYR A 193 0.94 21.43 22.46
CA TYR A 193 2.19 21.25 21.72
C TYR A 193 1.94 20.92 20.26
N GLN A 194 1.29 21.83 19.51
CA GLN A 194 0.93 21.65 18.10
C GLN A 194 2.14 21.30 17.19
N ARG A 195 3.35 21.75 17.56
CA ARG A 195 4.58 21.49 16.80
C ARG A 195 4.99 20.02 16.76
N PHE A 196 4.45 19.18 17.64
CA PHE A 196 4.75 17.74 17.69
C PHE A 196 3.70 16.88 17.01
N LEU A 197 2.70 17.48 16.39
CA LEU A 197 1.72 16.72 15.61
C LEU A 197 2.39 16.02 14.43
N GLY A 198 1.97 14.79 14.18
CA GLY A 198 2.59 13.91 13.18
C GLY A 198 3.68 12.99 13.74
N LEU A 199 4.03 13.12 15.03
CA LEU A 199 5.04 12.31 15.69
C LEU A 199 4.44 11.36 16.74
N PRO A 200 5.04 10.18 16.99
CA PRO A 200 4.63 9.24 18.02
C PRO A 200 5.21 9.72 19.39
N VAL A 201 4.53 10.64 20.06
CA VAL A 201 5.01 11.31 21.28
C VAL A 201 4.04 11.23 22.45
N THR A 202 2.96 10.45 22.35
CA THR A 202 1.97 10.37 23.41
C THR A 202 2.16 9.13 24.29
N HIS A 203 1.42 9.08 25.39
CA HIS A 203 1.38 7.94 26.30
C HIS A 203 0.28 6.92 25.95
N GLY A 204 -0.28 7.04 24.71
CA GLY A 204 -1.31 6.14 24.18
C GLY A 204 -2.56 6.84 23.66
N CYS A 205 -2.90 8.03 24.17
CA CYS A 205 -3.98 8.85 23.59
C CYS A 205 -3.60 9.36 22.19
N VAL A 206 -4.59 9.78 21.43
CA VAL A 206 -4.39 10.38 20.10
C VAL A 206 -4.55 11.89 20.24
N ARG A 207 -3.47 12.64 19.94
CA ARG A 207 -3.50 14.11 19.93
C ARG A 207 -3.82 14.62 18.55
N LEU A 208 -4.66 15.64 18.47
CA LEU A 208 -5.14 16.26 17.24
C LEU A 208 -4.92 17.78 17.31
N GLY A 209 -4.76 18.41 16.16
CA GLY A 209 -4.74 19.87 16.06
C GLY A 209 -6.13 20.45 16.34
N ASP A 210 -6.20 21.68 16.86
CA ASP A 210 -7.44 22.29 17.33
C ASP A 210 -8.51 22.36 16.25
N ALA A 211 -8.17 22.81 15.04
CA ALA A 211 -9.11 22.91 13.92
C ALA A 211 -9.63 21.53 13.45
N ASP A 212 -8.80 20.51 13.50
CA ASP A 212 -9.16 19.13 13.13
C ASP A 212 -10.05 18.51 14.23
N LEU A 213 -9.65 18.70 15.48
CA LEU A 213 -10.39 18.20 16.64
C LEU A 213 -11.79 18.80 16.75
N GLU A 214 -11.94 20.08 16.45
CA GLU A 214 -13.25 20.75 16.44
C GLU A 214 -14.20 20.10 15.43
N VAL A 215 -13.72 19.85 14.21
CA VAL A 215 -14.50 19.17 13.16
C VAL A 215 -14.85 17.75 13.60
N ILE A 216 -13.88 16.99 14.12
CA ILE A 216 -14.06 15.61 14.59
C ILE A 216 -15.09 15.60 15.74
N PHE A 217 -14.95 16.50 16.71
CA PHE A 217 -15.86 16.61 17.84
C PHE A 217 -17.30 16.94 17.42
N LYS A 218 -17.49 17.81 16.43
CA LYS A 218 -18.83 18.16 15.91
C LYS A 218 -19.46 17.03 15.10
N THR A 219 -18.64 16.24 14.40
CA THR A 219 -19.10 15.20 13.46
C THR A 219 -19.36 13.86 14.15
N LEU A 220 -18.49 13.45 15.07
CA LEU A 220 -18.61 12.14 15.73
C LEU A 220 -19.54 12.23 16.94
N ASP A 221 -20.63 11.48 16.90
CA ASP A 221 -21.53 11.32 18.03
C ASP A 221 -21.07 10.19 18.99
N LYS A 222 -21.71 10.14 20.16
CA LYS A 222 -21.56 8.98 21.04
C LYS A 222 -21.94 7.69 20.33
N GLY A 223 -21.10 6.67 20.41
CA GLY A 223 -21.23 5.42 19.68
C GLY A 223 -20.56 5.39 18.30
N ALA A 224 -20.09 6.56 17.80
CA ALA A 224 -19.34 6.62 16.53
C ALA A 224 -18.08 5.72 16.59
N LYS A 225 -17.78 5.03 15.50
CA LYS A 225 -16.68 4.08 15.45
C LYS A 225 -15.34 4.80 15.28
N VAL A 226 -14.35 4.28 15.97
CA VAL A 226 -12.94 4.71 15.91
C VAL A 226 -12.08 3.49 15.57
N PHE A 227 -11.51 3.46 14.40
CA PHE A 227 -10.62 2.39 13.96
C PHE A 227 -9.18 2.85 14.09
N ILE A 228 -8.35 2.09 14.80
CA ILE A 228 -6.93 2.38 15.04
C ILE A 228 -6.11 1.19 14.52
N TYR A 229 -5.15 1.41 13.61
CA TYR A 229 -4.34 0.37 12.97
C TYR A 229 -2.87 0.77 12.78
#